data_8b3eaed2d6bd6163fc9165b0f58d5cdb
#
_entry.id   8b3eaed2d6bd6163fc9165b0f58d5cdb
#
_cell.length_a   1.000
_cell.length_b   1.000
_cell.length_c   1.000
_cell.angle_alpha   90.00
_cell.angle_beta   90.00
_cell.angle_gamma   90.00
#
_symmetry.space_group_name_H-M   'P 1'
#
loop_
_entity.id
_entity.type
_entity.pdbx_description
1 polymer ?
#
loop_
_entity_poly.entity_id
_entity_poly.type
_entity_poly.pdbx_seq_one_letter_code
_entity_poly.pdbx_strand_id
1 'polypeptide(L)'
;MQDHAISIWDRPIGGWKVGKINPPASDDLGADRLIGPAFADAIRQETADVAEFPIFSGGFAAMEAEFMLRLAPREGPLPDDREQAMDWVDEVRIGLEVASSPYAAINVDGPCVTVSDHGNNAGLLIG
;
A
#
# COMPACT_ATOMS: atom_id res chain seq x y z
N MET A 1 -11.53 -3.08 -10.99
CA MET A 1 -10.94 -1.79 -11.45
C MET A 1 -9.44 -1.76 -11.16
N GLN A 2 -8.97 -1.96 -9.93
CA GLN A 2 -7.54 -1.98 -9.58
C GLN A 2 -6.72 -2.99 -10.40
N ASP A 3 -7.19 -4.24 -10.54
CA ASP A 3 -6.49 -5.26 -11.33
C ASP A 3 -6.29 -4.84 -12.79
N HIS A 4 -7.30 -4.18 -13.36
CA HIS A 4 -7.21 -3.65 -14.71
C HIS A 4 -6.19 -2.50 -14.80
N ALA A 5 -6.18 -1.59 -13.83
CA ALA A 5 -5.20 -0.52 -13.77
C ALA A 5 -3.76 -1.06 -13.62
N ILE A 6 -3.57 -2.08 -12.77
CA ILE A 6 -2.29 -2.77 -12.61
C ILE A 6 -1.82 -3.39 -13.94
N SER A 7 -2.75 -4.04 -14.68
CA SER A 7 -2.43 -4.67 -15.96
C SER A 7 -2.04 -3.68 -17.07
N ILE A 8 -2.57 -2.45 -17.01
CA ILE A 8 -2.22 -1.38 -17.97
C ILE A 8 -0.86 -0.76 -17.66
N TRP A 9 -0.54 -0.61 -16.37
CA TRP A 9 0.70 0.04 -15.95
C TRP A 9 1.94 -0.81 -16.20
N ASP A 10 1.80 -2.12 -16.28
CA ASP A 10 2.87 -3.09 -16.59
C ASP A 10 4.15 -2.86 -15.77
N ARG A 11 4.00 -2.49 -14.50
CA ARG A 11 5.09 -2.28 -13.56
C ARG A 11 5.15 -3.43 -12.57
N PRO A 12 6.33 -3.96 -12.23
CA PRO A 12 6.44 -5.02 -11.23
C PRO A 12 5.97 -4.53 -9.85
N ILE A 13 5.16 -5.35 -9.20
CA ILE A 13 4.73 -5.12 -7.82
C ILE A 13 5.83 -5.63 -6.89
N GLY A 14 6.30 -4.78 -5.99
CA GLY A 14 7.29 -5.11 -4.95
C GLY A 14 6.68 -5.36 -3.58
N GLY A 15 5.41 -4.96 -3.39
CA GLY A 15 4.71 -5.12 -2.13
C GLY A 15 3.27 -4.62 -2.20
N TRP A 16 2.60 -4.61 -1.05
CA TRP A 16 1.22 -4.17 -0.92
C TRP A 16 1.07 -3.29 0.31
N LYS A 17 0.45 -2.13 0.15
CA LYS A 17 -0.06 -1.37 1.29
C LYS A 17 -1.39 -1.94 1.75
N VAL A 18 -1.67 -1.84 3.04
CA VAL A 18 -2.92 -2.27 3.66
C VAL A 18 -3.49 -1.13 4.49
N GLY A 19 -4.59 -0.54 4.04
CA GLY A 19 -5.26 0.56 4.74
C GLY A 19 -6.49 0.07 5.52
N LYS A 20 -6.82 0.76 6.61
CA LYS A 20 -8.03 0.48 7.39
C LYS A 20 -9.24 1.16 6.75
N ILE A 21 -10.36 0.44 6.67
CA ILE A 21 -11.66 1.00 6.35
C ILE A 21 -12.46 1.15 7.65
N ASN A 22 -12.88 2.37 7.97
CA ASN A 22 -13.68 2.64 9.15
C ASN A 22 -15.18 2.56 8.87
N PRO A 23 -16.04 2.28 9.88
CA PRO A 23 -17.48 2.45 9.76
C PRO A 23 -17.86 3.90 9.37
N PRO A 24 -18.98 4.09 8.63
CA PRO A 24 -19.90 3.05 8.18
C PRO A 24 -19.44 2.28 6.93
N ALA A 25 -18.41 2.75 6.22
CA ALA A 25 -17.99 2.17 4.95
C ALA A 25 -17.55 0.70 5.07
N SER A 26 -16.90 0.31 6.17
CA SER A 26 -16.54 -1.10 6.41
C SER A 26 -17.77 -2.01 6.54
N ASP A 27 -18.85 -1.50 7.14
CA ASP A 27 -20.09 -2.25 7.31
C ASP A 27 -20.80 -2.43 5.97
N ASP A 28 -20.84 -1.36 5.17
CA ASP A 28 -21.46 -1.35 3.86
C ASP A 28 -20.73 -2.27 2.86
N LEU A 29 -19.41 -2.31 2.94
CA LEU A 29 -18.56 -3.10 2.05
C LEU A 29 -18.33 -4.54 2.52
N GLY A 30 -18.63 -4.85 3.80
CA GLY A 30 -18.30 -6.13 4.41
C GLY A 30 -16.79 -6.39 4.50
N ALA A 31 -15.98 -5.33 4.54
CA ALA A 31 -14.53 -5.39 4.58
C ALA A 31 -13.97 -4.23 5.41
N ASP A 32 -13.02 -4.52 6.28
CA ASP A 32 -12.37 -3.52 7.14
C ASP A 32 -10.95 -3.14 6.69
N ARG A 33 -10.52 -3.67 5.56
CA ARG A 33 -9.22 -3.38 4.94
C ARG A 33 -9.35 -3.15 3.44
N LEU A 34 -8.56 -2.21 2.94
CA LEU A 34 -8.25 -2.06 1.52
C LEU A 34 -6.79 -2.43 1.27
N ILE A 35 -6.49 -2.83 0.06
CA ILE A 35 -5.12 -3.07 -0.39
C ILE A 35 -4.80 -2.23 -1.62
N GLY A 36 -3.54 -1.85 -1.76
CA GLY A 36 -3.03 -1.20 -2.94
C GLY A 36 -1.62 -1.69 -3.27
N PRO A 37 -1.24 -1.81 -4.56
CA PRO A 37 0.11 -2.23 -4.93
C PRO A 37 1.13 -1.15 -4.60
N ALA A 38 2.28 -1.57 -4.08
CA ALA A 38 3.49 -0.78 -4.05
C ALA A 38 4.42 -1.27 -5.17
N PHE A 39 4.69 -0.42 -6.15
CA PHE A 39 5.50 -0.80 -7.30
C PHE A 39 6.98 -0.84 -6.93
N ALA A 40 7.70 -1.85 -7.43
CA ALA A 40 9.07 -2.13 -7.03
C ALA A 40 10.04 -0.97 -7.26
N ASP A 41 9.84 -0.19 -8.31
CA ASP A 41 10.64 1.00 -8.65
C ASP A 41 10.36 2.22 -7.76
N ALA A 42 9.30 2.17 -6.93
CA ALA A 42 8.96 3.19 -5.93
C ALA A 42 9.31 2.74 -4.49
N ILE A 43 9.90 1.57 -4.32
CA ILE A 43 10.36 1.08 -3.01
C ILE A 43 11.85 1.41 -2.87
N ARG A 44 12.21 2.08 -1.78
CA ARG A 44 13.58 2.47 -1.45
C ARG A 44 13.98 1.95 -0.09
N GLN A 45 15.27 1.67 0.09
CA GLN A 45 15.86 1.40 1.40
C GLN A 45 16.35 2.71 2.00
N GLU A 46 16.26 2.85 3.32
CA GLU A 46 16.88 3.94 4.05
C GLU A 46 18.40 3.93 3.83
N THR A 47 18.97 5.10 3.62
CA THR A 47 20.41 5.35 3.52
C THR A 47 20.74 6.61 4.31
N ALA A 48 22.02 6.99 4.38
CA ALA A 48 22.43 8.26 4.98
C ALA A 48 21.99 9.49 4.16
N ASP A 49 21.61 9.29 2.90
CA ASP A 49 21.18 10.37 2.01
C ASP A 49 19.67 10.64 2.15
N VAL A 50 19.26 11.84 1.79
CA VAL A 50 17.85 12.22 1.75
C VAL A 50 17.13 11.45 0.65
N ALA A 51 16.05 10.74 1.01
CA ALA A 51 15.19 10.08 0.05
C ALA A 51 14.17 11.08 -0.52
N GLU A 52 14.07 11.15 -1.83
CA GLU A 52 13.11 12.01 -2.53
C GLU A 52 12.06 11.17 -3.24
N PHE A 53 10.81 11.52 -3.08
CA PHE A 53 9.68 10.87 -3.74
C PHE A 53 8.87 11.88 -4.55
N PRO A 54 8.47 11.55 -5.78
CA PRO A 54 7.58 12.40 -6.55
C PRO A 54 6.18 12.41 -5.95
N ILE A 55 5.57 13.59 -5.91
CA ILE A 55 4.18 13.77 -5.49
C ILE A 55 3.41 14.58 -6.53
N PHE A 56 2.09 14.46 -6.54
CA PHE A 56 1.24 15.26 -7.43
C PHE A 56 1.02 16.66 -6.87
N SER A 57 1.55 17.68 -7.57
CA SER A 57 1.32 19.08 -7.21
C SER A 57 -0.15 19.43 -7.39
N GLY A 58 -0.75 20.02 -6.36
CA GLY A 58 -2.18 20.36 -6.35
C GLY A 58 -3.13 19.18 -6.10
N GLY A 59 -2.58 17.99 -5.94
CA GLY A 59 -3.31 16.79 -5.53
C GLY A 59 -3.25 16.54 -4.02
N PHE A 60 -3.39 15.28 -3.62
CA PHE A 60 -3.18 14.82 -2.24
C PHE A 60 -1.73 14.36 -2.07
N ALA A 61 -1.15 14.66 -0.91
CA ALA A 61 0.11 14.07 -0.48
C ALA A 61 0.16 13.96 1.05
N ALA A 62 0.66 12.83 1.55
CA ALA A 62 0.91 12.58 2.96
C ALA A 62 2.14 11.68 3.14
N MET A 63 2.70 11.70 4.33
CA MET A 63 3.75 10.79 4.76
C MET A 63 3.26 10.06 6.00
N GLU A 64 3.26 8.74 5.94
CA GLU A 64 2.67 7.86 6.95
C GLU A 64 3.75 6.93 7.51
N ALA A 65 3.88 6.90 8.85
CA ALA A 65 4.78 5.94 9.50
C ALA A 65 4.10 4.57 9.54
N GLU A 66 4.81 3.52 9.07
CA GLU A 66 4.27 2.21 8.85
C GLU A 66 5.11 1.08 9.42
N PHE A 67 4.43 0.00 9.84
CA PHE A 67 5.09 -1.28 10.02
C PHE A 67 5.13 -2.02 8.69
N MET A 68 6.34 -2.37 8.26
CA MET A 68 6.57 -3.11 7.03
C MET A 68 6.90 -4.56 7.34
N LEU A 69 6.10 -5.46 6.82
CA LEU A 69 6.27 -6.90 7.00
C LEU A 69 6.92 -7.46 5.73
N ARG A 70 8.12 -8.07 5.90
CA ARG A 70 8.68 -8.87 4.82
C ARG A 70 8.14 -10.27 4.92
N LEU A 71 7.63 -10.78 3.80
CA LEU A 71 7.14 -12.14 3.70
C LEU A 71 8.22 -13.02 3.08
N ALA A 72 8.53 -14.13 3.75
CA ALA A 72 9.41 -15.14 3.20
C ALA A 72 8.76 -15.76 1.94
N PRO A 73 9.54 -16.02 0.87
CA PRO A 73 9.04 -16.80 -0.25
C PRO A 73 8.55 -18.18 0.23
N ARG A 74 7.32 -18.52 -0.10
CA ARG A 74 6.72 -19.80 0.27
C ARG A 74 6.01 -20.41 -0.93
N GLU A 75 6.04 -21.72 -1.01
CA GLU A 75 5.25 -22.51 -1.95
C GLU A 75 4.04 -23.09 -1.21
N GLY A 76 2.94 -23.26 -1.93
CA GLY A 76 1.72 -23.84 -1.39
C GLY A 76 0.53 -22.89 -1.39
N PRO A 77 -0.59 -23.31 -0.80
CA PRO A 77 -1.78 -22.49 -0.70
C PRO A 77 -1.55 -21.29 0.20
N LEU A 78 -2.35 -20.24 -0.03
CA LEU A 78 -2.39 -19.09 0.88
C LEU A 78 -2.84 -19.53 2.27
N PRO A 79 -2.37 -18.86 3.35
CA PRO A 79 -2.78 -19.19 4.70
C PRO A 79 -4.29 -18.96 4.90
N ASP A 80 -4.93 -19.89 5.60
CA ASP A 80 -6.37 -19.85 5.87
C ASP A 80 -6.72 -18.97 7.08
N ASP A 81 -5.74 -18.72 7.94
CA ASP A 81 -5.92 -17.93 9.15
C ASP A 81 -4.71 -17.03 9.46
N ARG A 82 -4.88 -16.19 10.49
CA ARG A 82 -3.88 -15.23 10.93
C ARG A 82 -2.60 -15.90 11.44
N GLU A 83 -2.72 -17.01 12.16
CA GLU A 83 -1.57 -17.70 12.77
C GLU A 83 -0.66 -18.25 11.68
N GLN A 84 -1.23 -18.93 10.69
CA GLN A 84 -0.51 -19.40 9.51
C GLN A 84 0.09 -18.24 8.70
N ALA A 85 -0.63 -17.11 8.57
CA ALA A 85 -0.12 -15.92 7.88
C ALA A 85 1.08 -15.31 8.60
N MET A 86 1.09 -15.31 9.93
CA MET A 86 2.23 -14.83 10.72
C MET A 86 3.50 -15.64 10.50
N ASP A 87 3.40 -16.93 10.22
CA ASP A 87 4.55 -17.78 9.90
C ASP A 87 5.25 -17.39 8.60
N TRP A 88 4.59 -16.59 7.77
CA TRP A 88 5.17 -16.08 6.52
C TRP A 88 6.00 -14.81 6.73
N VAL A 89 5.82 -14.14 7.88
CA VAL A 89 6.58 -12.93 8.21
C VAL A 89 7.96 -13.33 8.73
N ASP A 90 9.01 -12.96 8.01
CA ASP A 90 10.38 -13.22 8.44
C ASP A 90 11.09 -11.99 8.98
N GLU A 91 10.55 -10.80 8.72
CA GLU A 91 11.10 -9.55 9.23
C GLU A 91 10.00 -8.50 9.40
N VAL A 92 10.14 -7.68 10.45
CA VAL A 92 9.32 -6.50 10.69
C VAL A 92 10.22 -5.29 10.77
N ARG A 93 9.93 -4.27 9.99
CA ARG A 93 10.66 -2.99 9.98
C ARG A 93 9.70 -1.83 10.22
N ILE A 94 10.26 -0.70 10.61
CA ILE A 94 9.57 0.59 10.59
C ILE A 94 10.01 1.30 9.31
N GLY A 95 9.05 1.91 8.62
CA GLY A 95 9.35 2.69 7.44
C GLY A 95 8.32 3.79 7.22
N LEU A 96 8.32 4.36 6.05
CA LEU A 96 7.40 5.42 5.67
C LEU A 96 6.70 5.04 4.37
N GLU A 97 5.37 5.24 4.32
CA GLU A 97 4.64 5.33 3.08
C GLU A 97 4.57 6.79 2.65
N VAL A 98 4.84 7.04 1.38
CA VAL A 98 4.49 8.29 0.72
C VAL A 98 3.20 8.05 -0.04
N ALA A 99 2.11 8.61 0.47
CA ALA A 99 0.82 8.60 -0.19
C ALA A 99 0.69 9.84 -1.08
N SER A 100 0.28 9.68 -2.33
CA SER A 100 -0.01 10.79 -3.22
C SER A 100 -0.99 10.39 -4.32
N SER A 101 -1.85 11.33 -4.71
CA SER A 101 -2.85 11.15 -5.76
C SER A 101 -3.03 12.46 -6.53
N PRO A 102 -3.27 12.43 -7.85
CA PRO A 102 -3.69 13.61 -8.59
C PRO A 102 -5.06 14.13 -8.16
N TYR A 103 -5.84 13.30 -7.45
CA TYR A 103 -7.16 13.66 -6.94
C TYR A 103 -7.08 14.12 -5.48
N ALA A 104 -7.23 15.43 -5.24
CA ALA A 104 -7.06 16.01 -3.91
C ALA A 104 -8.06 15.49 -2.85
N ALA A 105 -9.25 15.07 -3.25
CA ALA A 105 -10.29 14.54 -2.36
C ALA A 105 -10.24 13.01 -2.20
N ILE A 106 -9.16 12.35 -2.61
CA ILE A 106 -9.02 10.88 -2.67
C ILE A 106 -9.47 10.16 -1.38
N ASN A 107 -9.13 10.72 -0.24
CA ASN A 107 -9.47 10.12 1.07
C ASN A 107 -10.82 10.60 1.62
N VAL A 108 -11.44 11.60 1.00
CA VAL A 108 -12.76 12.13 1.39
C VAL A 108 -13.88 11.33 0.73
N ASP A 109 -13.68 10.94 -0.54
CA ASP A 109 -14.69 10.26 -1.34
C ASP A 109 -14.73 8.73 -1.10
N GLY A 110 -14.00 8.28 -0.11
CA GLY A 110 -14.13 6.95 0.46
C GLY A 110 -13.21 5.87 -0.13
N PRO A 111 -13.23 4.67 0.48
CA PRO A 111 -12.24 3.64 0.21
C PRO A 111 -12.28 3.08 -1.22
N CYS A 112 -13.44 3.06 -1.86
CA CYS A 112 -13.54 2.61 -3.25
C CYS A 112 -12.79 3.52 -4.22
N VAL A 113 -12.79 4.84 -3.96
CA VAL A 113 -12.02 5.81 -4.75
C VAL A 113 -10.53 5.62 -4.48
N THR A 114 -10.14 5.48 -3.21
CA THR A 114 -8.74 5.23 -2.82
C THR A 114 -8.19 3.96 -3.47
N VAL A 115 -8.93 2.85 -3.45
CA VAL A 115 -8.52 1.59 -4.12
C VAL A 115 -8.39 1.75 -5.63
N SER A 116 -9.24 2.59 -6.25
CA SER A 116 -9.20 2.82 -7.70
C SER A 116 -7.91 3.52 -8.14
N ASP A 117 -7.24 4.24 -7.23
CA ASP A 117 -5.94 4.88 -7.44
C ASP A 117 -4.84 4.14 -6.66
N HIS A 118 -4.76 2.83 -6.83
CA HIS A 118 -3.73 1.96 -6.23
C HIS A 118 -3.58 2.10 -4.70
N GLY A 119 -4.66 2.50 -4.00
CA GLY A 119 -4.60 2.80 -2.57
C GLY A 119 -3.84 4.09 -2.27
N ASN A 120 -3.71 5.00 -3.24
CA ASN A 120 -2.93 6.24 -3.23
C ASN A 120 -1.43 6.08 -2.88
N ASN A 121 -0.87 4.87 -3.01
CA ASN A 121 0.55 4.64 -2.77
C ASN A 121 1.41 5.27 -3.86
N ALA A 122 2.35 6.13 -3.48
CA ALA A 122 3.33 6.75 -4.38
C ALA A 122 4.76 6.26 -4.10
N GLY A 123 4.99 5.57 -2.97
CA GLY A 123 6.27 4.97 -2.67
C GLY A 123 6.41 4.52 -1.22
N LEU A 124 7.44 3.71 -0.98
CA LEU A 124 7.81 3.21 0.34
C LEU A 124 9.29 3.48 0.61
N LEU A 125 9.60 3.92 1.83
CA LEU A 125 10.95 3.97 2.38
C LEU A 125 11.05 2.93 3.49
N ILE A 126 11.86 1.91 3.28
CA ILE A 126 12.10 0.84 4.25
C ILE A 126 13.28 1.24 5.15
N GLY A 127 13.02 1.34 6.46
CA GLY A 127 14.03 1.64 7.46
C GLY A 127 14.87 0.45 7.90
#